data_8c3ab20d0c66f494120988b6bad0bdf3
#
_entry.id   8c3ab20d0c66f494120988b6bad0bdf3
#
_cell.length_a   1.000
_cell.length_b   1.000
_cell.length_c   1.000
_cell.angle_alpha   90.00
_cell.angle_beta   90.00
_cell.angle_gamma   90.00
#
_symmetry.space_group_name_H-M   'P 1'
#
loop_
_entity.id
_entity.type
_entity.pdbx_description
1 polymer ?
#
loop_
_entity_poly.entity_id
_entity_poly.type
_entity_poly.pdbx_seq_one_letter_code
_entity_poly.pdbx_strand_id
1 'polypeptide(L)'
;MTEFTPYFFDFSHLDYRNFVVLRFHGYSKRKICKMYKLAYFCILRVCEQAQKNDYRFTYKDYVYLKSYDVTNEFICKMYRIDLLDLEFFEVMNR
;
A
#
# COMPACT_ATOMS: atom_id res chain seq x y z
N MET A 1 -10.22 -15.85 10.84
CA MET A 1 -9.28 -14.81 10.42
C MET A 1 -8.07 -15.46 9.76
N THR A 2 -7.90 -15.21 8.47
CA THR A 2 -6.78 -15.79 7.76
C THR A 2 -5.51 -14.99 8.06
N GLU A 3 -4.46 -15.72 8.40
CA GLU A 3 -3.18 -15.10 8.67
C GLU A 3 -2.59 -14.53 7.38
N PHE A 4 -2.11 -13.29 7.44
CA PHE A 4 -1.50 -12.67 6.27
C PHE A 4 -0.16 -13.34 5.96
N THR A 5 0.01 -13.78 4.71
CA THR A 5 1.27 -14.32 4.22
C THR A 5 1.65 -13.61 2.94
N PRO A 6 2.88 -13.07 2.84
CA PRO A 6 3.31 -12.33 1.65
C PRO A 6 3.86 -13.20 0.53
N TYR A 7 3.54 -14.50 0.52
CA TYR A 7 4.12 -15.42 -0.46
C TYR A 7 3.70 -15.12 -1.90
N PHE A 8 2.58 -14.41 -2.09
CA PHE A 8 2.10 -14.10 -3.43
C PHE A 8 2.70 -12.82 -4.00
N PHE A 9 3.52 -12.11 -3.20
CA PHE A 9 4.16 -10.90 -3.67
C PHE A 9 5.39 -11.22 -4.51
N ASP A 10 5.60 -10.45 -5.56
CA ASP A 10 6.82 -10.52 -6.35
C ASP A 10 7.91 -9.74 -5.62
N PHE A 11 8.85 -10.46 -5.00
CA PHE A 11 9.91 -9.82 -4.23
C PHE A 11 11.03 -9.23 -5.10
N SER A 12 10.90 -9.30 -6.43
CA SER A 12 11.87 -8.67 -7.32
C SER A 12 11.57 -7.18 -7.53
N HIS A 13 10.35 -6.75 -7.20
CA HIS A 13 9.92 -5.36 -7.42
C HIS A 13 8.95 -4.93 -6.32
N LEU A 14 9.31 -3.86 -5.62
CA LEU A 14 8.46 -3.28 -4.59
C LEU A 14 7.74 -2.07 -5.15
N ASP A 15 6.40 -2.11 -5.17
CA ASP A 15 5.61 -0.93 -5.49
C ASP A 15 4.94 -0.38 -4.23
N TYR A 16 4.32 0.81 -4.35
CA TYR A 16 3.75 1.48 -3.18
C TYR A 16 2.58 0.70 -2.58
N ARG A 17 1.76 0.06 -3.43
CA ARG A 17 0.61 -0.72 -2.92
C ARG A 17 1.08 -1.86 -2.02
N ASN A 18 2.08 -2.62 -2.46
CA ASN A 18 2.63 -3.71 -1.67
C ASN A 18 3.27 -3.19 -0.40
N PHE A 19 3.93 -2.04 -0.48
CA PHE A 19 4.49 -1.38 0.70
C PHE A 19 3.39 -1.07 1.71
N VAL A 20 2.27 -0.50 1.25
CA VAL A 20 1.14 -0.17 2.13
C VAL A 20 0.58 -1.43 2.80
N VAL A 21 0.35 -2.50 2.02
CA VAL A 21 -0.15 -3.77 2.56
C VAL A 21 0.78 -4.31 3.64
N LEU A 22 2.08 -4.35 3.37
CA LEU A 22 3.05 -4.87 4.32
C LEU A 22 3.11 -4.03 5.59
N ARG A 23 3.09 -2.70 5.44
CA ARG A 23 3.08 -1.81 6.61
C ARG A 23 1.80 -2.00 7.44
N PHE A 24 0.66 -2.19 6.80
CA PHE A 24 -0.59 -2.42 7.52
C PHE A 24 -0.51 -3.69 8.37
N HIS A 25 0.12 -4.73 7.86
CA HIS A 25 0.24 -6.01 8.56
C HIS A 25 1.41 -6.06 9.54
N GLY A 26 2.00 -4.91 9.85
CA GLY A 26 2.99 -4.80 10.91
C GLY A 26 4.44 -4.98 10.51
N TYR A 27 4.71 -5.08 9.21
CA TYR A 27 6.09 -5.21 8.74
C TYR A 27 6.79 -3.87 8.79
N SER A 28 7.93 -3.82 9.48
CA SER A 28 8.74 -2.59 9.55
C SER A 28 9.40 -2.32 8.20
N LYS A 29 9.80 -1.05 7.99
CA LYS A 29 10.53 -0.68 6.78
C LYS A 29 11.80 -1.53 6.61
N ARG A 30 12.51 -1.78 7.72
CA ARG A 30 13.73 -2.60 7.68
C ARG A 30 13.43 -4.03 7.28
N LYS A 31 12.34 -4.60 7.80
CA LYS A 31 11.95 -5.97 7.46
C LYS A 31 11.58 -6.07 5.97
N ILE A 32 10.87 -5.06 5.44
CA ILE A 32 10.52 -4.99 4.03
C ILE A 32 11.80 -4.93 3.18
N CYS A 33 12.78 -4.13 3.59
CA CYS A 33 14.08 -4.07 2.90
C CYS A 33 14.72 -5.44 2.81
N LYS A 34 14.71 -6.19 3.92
CA LYS A 34 15.30 -7.52 3.94
C LYS A 34 14.58 -8.49 3.00
N MET A 35 13.24 -8.43 3.01
CA MET A 35 12.42 -9.30 2.17
C MET A 35 12.68 -9.07 0.68
N TYR A 36 12.82 -7.80 0.30
CA TYR A 36 13.03 -7.42 -1.10
C TYR A 36 14.50 -7.27 -1.46
N LYS A 37 15.42 -7.50 -0.51
CA LYS A 37 16.87 -7.33 -0.68
C LYS A 37 17.20 -5.94 -1.21
N LEU A 38 16.61 -4.92 -0.59
CA LEU A 38 16.77 -3.53 -1.00
C LEU A 38 17.52 -2.74 0.06
N ALA A 39 18.26 -1.72 -0.37
CA ALA A 39 18.81 -0.74 0.55
C ALA A 39 17.67 0.16 1.05
N TYR A 40 17.84 0.73 2.25
CA TYR A 40 16.78 1.51 2.87
C TYR A 40 16.34 2.70 2.01
N PHE A 41 17.28 3.35 1.30
CA PHE A 41 16.91 4.48 0.46
C PHE A 41 15.98 4.10 -0.70
N CYS A 42 15.92 2.82 -1.08
CA CYS A 42 14.99 2.38 -2.12
C CYS A 42 13.54 2.51 -1.67
N ILE A 43 13.26 2.28 -0.38
CA ILE A 43 11.92 2.50 0.16
C ILE A 43 11.55 3.97 0.10
N LEU A 44 12.49 4.85 0.45
CA LEU A 44 12.26 6.29 0.38
C LEU A 44 11.95 6.72 -1.05
N ARG A 45 12.63 6.12 -2.02
CA ARG A 45 12.39 6.40 -3.43
C ARG A 45 11.00 5.94 -3.88
N VAL A 46 10.55 4.78 -3.44
CA VAL A 46 9.20 4.29 -3.75
C VAL A 46 8.14 5.27 -3.23
N CYS A 47 8.29 5.72 -1.99
CA CYS A 47 7.37 6.69 -1.40
C CYS A 47 7.42 8.03 -2.13
N GLU A 48 8.62 8.49 -2.50
CA GLU A 48 8.79 9.74 -3.22
C GLU A 48 8.12 9.70 -4.59
N GLN A 49 8.27 8.59 -5.32
CA GLN A 49 7.61 8.44 -6.61
C GLN A 49 6.09 8.44 -6.48
N ALA A 50 5.57 7.81 -5.43
CA ALA A 50 4.14 7.84 -5.17
C ALA A 50 3.66 9.29 -4.93
N GLN A 51 4.44 10.08 -4.17
CA GLN A 51 4.12 11.49 -3.93
C GLN A 51 4.16 12.32 -5.20
N LYS A 52 5.13 12.08 -6.07
CA LYS A 52 5.24 12.80 -7.34
C LYS A 52 4.03 12.57 -8.23
N ASN A 53 3.42 11.39 -8.14
CA ASN A 53 2.21 11.06 -8.89
C ASN A 53 0.96 11.42 -8.10
N ASP A 54 1.07 12.25 -7.06
CA ASP A 54 -0.01 12.62 -6.15
C ASP A 54 -0.72 11.39 -5.58
N TYR A 55 0.07 10.34 -5.29
CA TYR A 55 -0.48 9.05 -4.82
C TYR A 55 -1.63 8.58 -5.71
N ARG A 56 -1.43 8.66 -7.03
CA ARG A 56 -2.47 8.34 -8.02
C ARG A 56 -3.24 7.09 -7.64
N PHE A 57 -4.38 7.28 -6.99
CA PHE A 57 -5.18 6.22 -6.39
C PHE A 57 -6.32 5.86 -7.34
N THR A 58 -6.32 4.61 -7.80
CA THR A 58 -7.34 4.10 -8.72
C THR A 58 -8.24 3.10 -8.01
N TYR A 59 -9.39 2.79 -8.61
CA TYR A 59 -10.28 1.78 -8.05
C TYR A 59 -9.59 0.41 -8.00
N LYS A 60 -8.70 0.11 -8.94
CA LYS A 60 -7.92 -1.13 -8.90
C LYS A 60 -7.05 -1.20 -7.64
N ASP A 61 -6.44 -0.07 -7.28
CA ASP A 61 -5.66 0.02 -6.05
C ASP A 61 -6.54 -0.22 -4.83
N TYR A 62 -7.73 0.37 -4.82
CA TYR A 62 -8.68 0.20 -3.72
C TYR A 62 -9.04 -1.28 -3.54
N VAL A 63 -9.44 -1.94 -4.63
CA VAL A 63 -9.80 -3.37 -4.59
C VAL A 63 -8.62 -4.22 -4.13
N TYR A 64 -7.44 -3.94 -4.65
CA TYR A 64 -6.24 -4.66 -4.27
C TYR A 64 -5.95 -4.56 -2.77
N LEU A 65 -6.00 -3.34 -2.23
CA LEU A 65 -5.73 -3.11 -0.81
C LEU A 65 -6.79 -3.76 0.07
N LYS A 66 -8.05 -3.66 -0.32
CA LYS A 66 -9.15 -4.28 0.45
C LYS A 66 -9.06 -5.80 0.42
N SER A 67 -8.51 -6.39 -0.64
CA SER A 67 -8.34 -7.85 -0.70
C SER A 67 -7.32 -8.35 0.33
N TYR A 68 -6.45 -7.48 0.82
CA TYR A 68 -5.50 -7.78 1.89
C TYR A 68 -5.93 -7.20 3.24
N ASP A 69 -7.22 -6.88 3.38
CA ASP A 69 -7.83 -6.42 4.64
C ASP A 69 -7.34 -5.05 5.12
N VAL A 70 -6.73 -4.25 4.26
CA VAL A 70 -6.29 -2.91 4.63
C VAL A 70 -7.51 -2.04 4.89
N THR A 71 -7.55 -1.36 6.05
CA THR A 71 -8.69 -0.53 6.43
C THR A 71 -8.71 0.78 5.66
N ASN A 72 -9.92 1.38 5.54
CA ASN A 72 -10.07 2.67 4.88
C ASN A 72 -9.25 3.74 5.59
N GLU A 73 -9.20 3.72 6.92
CA GLU A 73 -8.42 4.68 7.71
C GLU A 73 -6.95 4.60 7.35
N PHE A 74 -6.41 3.41 7.20
CA PHE A 74 -5.00 3.23 6.83
C PHE A 74 -4.74 3.71 5.40
N ILE A 75 -5.66 3.39 4.47
CA ILE A 75 -5.56 3.86 3.08
C ILE A 75 -5.54 5.39 3.05
N CYS A 76 -6.43 6.03 3.79
CA CYS A 76 -6.49 7.49 3.86
C CYS A 76 -5.17 8.07 4.36
N LYS A 77 -4.60 7.46 5.39
CA LYS A 77 -3.33 7.91 5.95
C LYS A 77 -2.18 7.77 4.95
N MET A 78 -2.11 6.63 4.27
CA MET A 78 -0.98 6.33 3.38
C MET A 78 -1.07 7.04 2.03
N TYR A 79 -2.28 7.34 1.56
CA TYR A 79 -2.49 8.00 0.27
C TYR A 79 -2.92 9.45 0.42
N ARG A 80 -3.00 9.95 1.66
CA ARG A 80 -3.39 11.33 1.98
C ARG A 80 -4.74 11.69 1.37
N ILE A 81 -5.71 10.80 1.56
CA ILE A 81 -7.08 10.97 1.09
C ILE A 81 -7.97 11.17 2.32
N ASP A 82 -8.95 12.10 2.22
CA ASP A 82 -9.96 12.27 3.26
C ASP A 82 -10.89 11.05 3.28
N LEU A 83 -11.29 10.62 4.46
CA LEU A 83 -12.16 9.43 4.61
C LEU A 83 -13.47 9.59 3.84
N LEU A 84 -14.08 10.78 3.90
CA LEU A 84 -15.31 11.04 3.14
C LEU A 84 -15.08 10.93 1.64
N ASP A 85 -13.95 11.44 1.17
CA ASP A 85 -13.58 11.33 -0.26
C ASP A 85 -13.39 9.89 -0.67
N LEU A 86 -12.79 9.07 0.19
CA LEU A 86 -12.58 7.66 -0.11
C LEU A 86 -13.92 6.90 -0.15
N GLU A 87 -14.82 7.16 0.79
CA GLU A 87 -16.14 6.53 0.81
C GLU A 87 -16.93 6.91 -0.44
N PHE A 88 -16.88 8.18 -0.84
CA PHE A 88 -17.54 8.66 -2.05
C PHE A 88 -16.93 7.99 -3.29
N PHE A 89 -15.62 7.89 -3.33
CA PHE A 89 -14.89 7.25 -4.41
C PHE A 89 -15.34 5.78 -4.57
N GLU A 90 -15.48 5.06 -3.46
CA GLU A 90 -15.90 3.66 -3.48
C GLU A 90 -17.31 3.53 -4.05
N VAL A 91 -18.24 4.39 -3.61
CA VAL A 91 -19.62 4.37 -4.10
C VAL A 91 -19.67 4.66 -5.60
N MET A 92 -18.89 5.64 -6.07
CA MET A 92 -18.89 6.04 -7.48
C MET A 92 -18.29 4.98 -8.42
N ASN A 93 -17.50 4.07 -7.88
CA ASN A 93 -16.79 3.06 -8.69
C ASN A 93 -17.33 1.63 -8.51
N ARG A 94 -18.44 1.48 -7.81
CA ARG A 94 -19.07 0.16 -7.67
C ARG A 94 -19.54 -0.41 -8.98
#